data_cb179b5e29579d25716b4214f82d0227
#
_entry.id   cb179b5e29579d25716b4214f82d0227
#
_cell.length_a   1.000
_cell.length_b   1.000
_cell.length_c   1.000
_cell.angle_alpha   90.00
_cell.angle_beta   90.00
_cell.angle_gamma   90.00
#
_symmetry.space_group_name_H-M   'P 1'
#
loop_
_entity.id
_entity.type
_entity.pdbx_description
1 polymer ?
#
loop_
_entity_poly.entity_id
_entity_poly.type
_entity_poly.pdbx_seq_one_letter_code
_entity_poly.pdbx_strand_id
1 'polypeptide(L)'
;MNTLSNASNKPSHESLIDVSVFVSALQKILPVGAVILSKEGQRPFECDGLTIYQQLPLVTAMPETVDQVQAILRLSHLHGVPLVPRGAGTGLCAGAMPHAEGLLLVLTKLNQIIHINHKSCTATVQPGVRNLALTEAVAPFGLYYAPDPSSQIACTIGGNVAENSGGVHCLKYGLTVNNLLQVTIVTIEGEIMTLGGTGLDEPGMDLLSLMVGSEGLLGVVVEAKVKLLPRAPRVQVLVAAYDSVTAAGDAVAALIGQGIIPAGLEMMDHLAISAAEDFVKVGYPTDAQALLICELDGTDAEVEEQLLLVCECFKQHGAHHIRIAKDAAEAAALWQGRKAAFPAVGRISPDYYCMDGTIPRSQVGFVLTRISELSQFYGLRVANVFHAGDGNLHPLILFDASIDGELEKAELLGGDILTLCVDVGGTITGEHGVGLEKMPQMPYQFGDAELAQFRRLKAAFDSEELLNPGKAIPTLKYCQEYRSLQHG
;
A
#
# COMPACT_ATOMS: atom_id res chain seq x y z
N MET A 1 6.12 16.05 58.45
CA MET A 1 7.43 15.34 58.52
C MET A 1 7.40 14.20 57.52
N ASN A 2 8.42 14.16 56.73
CA ASN A 2 8.85 13.18 55.72
C ASN A 2 8.22 13.26 54.33
N THR A 3 8.88 14.09 53.57
CA THR A 3 9.01 14.09 52.11
C THR A 3 9.64 12.79 51.59
N LEU A 4 9.04 12.17 50.60
CA LEU A 4 9.74 11.22 49.73
C LEU A 4 9.66 11.75 48.32
N SER A 5 10.69 12.49 47.95
CA SER A 5 11.07 12.75 46.57
C SER A 5 11.70 11.48 45.98
N ASN A 6 11.04 10.84 45.01
CA ASN A 6 11.71 9.92 44.10
C ASN A 6 11.68 10.50 42.71
N ALA A 7 12.65 11.35 42.42
CA ALA A 7 13.06 11.65 41.10
C ALA A 7 13.83 10.42 40.56
N SER A 8 13.18 9.61 39.72
CA SER A 8 13.87 8.59 38.93
C SER A 8 14.67 9.31 37.86
N ASN A 9 15.96 9.50 38.11
CA ASN A 9 16.97 9.78 37.09
C ASN A 9 16.94 8.61 36.06
N LYS A 10 16.28 8.78 34.91
CA LYS A 10 16.62 8.02 33.74
C LYS A 10 17.97 8.53 33.24
N PRO A 11 19.00 7.70 33.07
CA PRO A 11 20.20 8.12 32.41
C PRO A 11 19.87 8.51 30.97
N SER A 12 20.28 9.71 30.57
CA SER A 12 20.34 10.10 29.17
C SER A 12 21.37 9.21 28.48
N HIS A 13 20.91 8.17 27.79
CA HIS A 13 21.75 7.38 26.90
C HIS A 13 22.01 8.18 25.60
N GLU A 14 22.84 9.21 25.70
CA GLU A 14 23.70 9.64 24.61
C GLU A 14 24.96 8.73 24.61
N SER A 15 24.81 7.44 24.41
CA SER A 15 25.91 6.61 23.98
C SER A 15 26.08 6.88 22.47
N LEU A 16 27.09 7.66 22.12
CA LEU A 16 27.54 7.78 20.72
C LEU A 16 27.73 6.36 20.17
N ILE A 17 26.88 5.98 19.23
CA ILE A 17 26.97 4.68 18.55
C ILE A 17 28.36 4.61 17.95
N ASP A 18 29.16 3.61 18.33
CA ASP A 18 30.43 3.36 17.64
C ASP A 18 30.14 2.69 16.29
N VAL A 19 29.91 3.56 15.30
CA VAL A 19 29.57 3.17 13.94
C VAL A 19 30.60 2.20 13.35
N SER A 20 31.87 2.33 13.72
CA SER A 20 32.96 1.50 13.18
C SER A 20 32.86 0.06 13.71
N VAL A 21 32.52 -0.09 14.99
CA VAL A 21 32.29 -1.40 15.63
C VAL A 21 31.05 -2.06 15.06
N PHE A 22 29.95 -1.32 14.94
CA PHE A 22 28.71 -1.82 14.37
C PHE A 22 28.89 -2.32 12.92
N VAL A 23 29.48 -1.50 12.05
CA VAL A 23 29.74 -1.88 10.65
C VAL A 23 30.68 -3.08 10.55
N SER A 24 31.75 -3.12 11.37
CA SER A 24 32.68 -4.26 11.39
C SER A 24 32.00 -5.56 11.82
N ALA A 25 31.04 -5.49 12.72
CA ALA A 25 30.23 -6.65 13.14
C ALA A 25 29.27 -7.09 12.01
N LEU A 26 28.60 -6.17 11.31
CA LEU A 26 27.79 -6.47 10.14
C LEU A 26 28.56 -7.18 9.04
N GLN A 27 29.79 -6.72 8.75
CA GLN A 27 30.65 -7.31 7.73
C GLN A 27 31.10 -8.74 8.07
N LYS A 28 31.02 -9.16 9.35
CA LYS A 28 31.28 -10.54 9.76
C LYS A 28 30.05 -11.45 9.63
N ILE A 29 28.85 -10.86 9.69
CA ILE A 29 27.57 -11.59 9.56
C ILE A 29 27.25 -11.81 8.07
N LEU A 30 27.53 -10.83 7.22
CA LEU A 30 27.08 -10.78 5.83
C LEU A 30 28.21 -11.10 4.85
N PRO A 31 27.87 -11.68 3.67
CA PRO A 31 28.84 -11.90 2.62
C PRO A 31 29.43 -10.59 2.08
N VAL A 32 30.60 -10.70 1.44
CA VAL A 32 31.27 -9.55 0.81
C VAL A 32 30.34 -8.89 -0.21
N GLY A 33 30.20 -7.56 -0.12
CA GLY A 33 29.33 -6.77 -0.99
C GLY A 33 27.87 -6.66 -0.52
N ALA A 34 27.48 -7.35 0.54
CA ALA A 34 26.11 -7.25 1.10
C ALA A 34 25.95 -6.09 2.12
N VAL A 35 27.06 -5.43 2.49
CA VAL A 35 27.08 -4.22 3.32
C VAL A 35 27.48 -3.04 2.44
N ILE A 36 26.60 -2.07 2.25
CA ILE A 36 26.79 -0.91 1.38
C ILE A 36 26.99 0.33 2.25
N LEU A 37 28.14 0.98 2.12
CA LEU A 37 28.51 2.16 2.90
C LEU A 37 28.68 3.42 2.03
N SER A 38 28.96 3.25 0.73
CA SER A 38 29.16 4.41 -0.14
C SER A 38 27.82 5.08 -0.45
N LYS A 39 27.82 6.41 -0.46
CA LYS A 39 26.61 7.20 -0.77
C LYS A 39 26.07 6.86 -2.16
N GLU A 40 26.92 6.63 -3.14
CA GLU A 40 26.55 6.24 -4.49
C GLU A 40 25.83 4.90 -4.52
N GLY A 41 26.30 3.93 -3.73
CA GLY A 41 25.67 2.61 -3.62
C GLY A 41 24.35 2.65 -2.84
N GLN A 42 24.15 3.63 -1.96
CA GLN A 42 22.93 3.82 -1.16
C GLN A 42 21.84 4.63 -1.89
N ARG A 43 22.22 5.46 -2.90
CA ARG A 43 21.28 6.28 -3.69
C ARG A 43 20.03 5.53 -4.21
N PRO A 44 20.13 4.29 -4.73
CA PRO A 44 18.93 3.55 -5.18
C PRO A 44 17.93 3.22 -4.07
N PHE A 45 18.29 3.47 -2.83
CA PHE A 45 17.49 3.14 -1.64
C PHE A 45 17.05 4.37 -0.84
N GLU A 46 17.39 5.60 -1.28
CA GLU A 46 17.16 6.84 -0.51
C GLU A 46 15.68 7.22 -0.36
N CYS A 47 14.79 6.65 -1.20
CA CYS A 47 13.34 6.82 -1.12
C CYS A 47 12.62 5.51 -1.42
N ASP A 48 11.32 5.46 -1.24
CA ASP A 48 10.43 4.45 -1.83
C ASP A 48 9.80 4.98 -3.12
N GLY A 49 8.59 4.52 -3.49
CA GLY A 49 7.86 5.03 -4.66
C GLY A 49 7.36 6.46 -4.49
N LEU A 50 7.27 6.97 -3.26
CA LEU A 50 7.00 8.37 -2.96
C LEU A 50 8.33 9.15 -2.92
N THR A 51 8.75 9.69 -4.05
CA THR A 51 10.10 10.25 -4.26
C THR A 51 10.32 11.62 -3.63
N ILE A 52 9.30 12.28 -3.11
CA ILE A 52 9.39 13.60 -2.48
C ILE A 52 10.16 13.58 -1.16
N TYR A 53 10.17 12.43 -0.45
CA TYR A 53 10.95 12.24 0.77
C TYR A 53 12.18 11.40 0.46
N GLN A 54 13.36 11.93 0.77
CA GLN A 54 14.64 11.28 0.48
C GLN A 54 15.56 11.33 1.70
N GLN A 55 16.15 10.18 2.04
CA GLN A 55 17.12 10.06 3.13
C GLN A 55 18.10 8.93 2.85
N LEU A 56 19.40 9.19 2.97
CA LEU A 56 20.40 8.13 2.95
C LEU A 56 20.51 7.47 4.32
N PRO A 57 20.63 6.14 4.40
CA PRO A 57 20.86 5.44 5.67
C PRO A 57 22.32 5.58 6.14
N LEU A 58 22.56 5.27 7.42
CA LEU A 58 23.91 5.07 7.93
C LEU A 58 24.61 3.92 7.19
N VAL A 59 23.92 2.82 7.00
CA VAL A 59 24.40 1.61 6.32
C VAL A 59 23.24 0.84 5.70
N THR A 60 23.45 0.21 4.54
CA THR A 60 22.51 -0.72 3.94
C THR A 60 23.03 -2.15 4.06
N ALA A 61 22.17 -3.07 4.51
CA ALA A 61 22.47 -4.50 4.64
C ALA A 61 21.51 -5.34 3.80
N MET A 62 22.04 -6.32 3.07
CA MET A 62 21.30 -7.21 2.17
C MET A 62 21.50 -8.68 2.56
N PRO A 63 20.79 -9.18 3.59
CA PRO A 63 20.93 -10.57 4.02
C PRO A 63 20.38 -11.55 2.98
N GLU A 64 20.94 -12.77 2.98
CA GLU A 64 20.54 -13.88 2.10
C GLU A 64 19.88 -15.04 2.86
N THR A 65 19.94 -15.01 4.20
CA THR A 65 19.37 -16.05 5.06
C THR A 65 18.62 -15.47 6.26
N VAL A 66 17.68 -16.22 6.82
CA VAL A 66 16.93 -15.85 8.04
C VAL A 66 17.88 -15.69 9.24
N ASP A 67 18.89 -16.55 9.36
CA ASP A 67 19.89 -16.47 10.43
C ASP A 67 20.68 -15.14 10.37
N GLN A 68 20.97 -14.64 9.16
CA GLN A 68 21.59 -13.33 9.00
C GLN A 68 20.64 -12.19 9.43
N VAL A 69 19.36 -12.26 9.07
CA VAL A 69 18.35 -11.28 9.54
C VAL A 69 18.29 -11.27 11.06
N GLN A 70 18.21 -12.44 11.68
CA GLN A 70 18.18 -12.59 13.14
C GLN A 70 19.43 -11.98 13.80
N ALA A 71 20.62 -12.28 13.27
CA ALA A 71 21.87 -11.73 13.77
C ALA A 71 21.97 -10.20 13.62
N ILE A 72 21.45 -9.65 12.50
CA ILE A 72 21.41 -8.20 12.26
C ILE A 72 20.48 -7.50 13.26
N LEU A 73 19.27 -8.05 13.51
CA LEU A 73 18.32 -7.48 14.46
C LEU A 73 18.90 -7.48 15.88
N ARG A 74 19.49 -8.58 16.33
CA ARG A 74 20.20 -8.64 17.62
C ARG A 74 21.32 -7.60 17.71
N LEU A 75 22.07 -7.42 16.64
CA LEU A 75 23.17 -6.44 16.58
C LEU A 75 22.63 -5.01 16.65
N SER A 76 21.53 -4.70 15.91
CA SER A 76 20.88 -3.39 15.96
C SER A 76 20.33 -3.10 17.36
N HIS A 77 19.65 -4.06 17.99
CA HIS A 77 19.15 -3.94 19.35
C HIS A 77 20.30 -3.72 20.36
N LEU A 78 21.35 -4.53 20.30
CA LEU A 78 22.52 -4.42 21.20
C LEU A 78 23.20 -3.04 21.16
N HIS A 79 23.23 -2.43 19.97
CA HIS A 79 23.90 -1.13 19.74
C HIS A 79 22.92 0.06 19.74
N GLY A 80 21.62 -0.16 19.93
CA GLY A 80 20.59 0.90 19.85
C GLY A 80 20.50 1.55 18.45
N VAL A 81 20.82 0.81 17.37
CA VAL A 81 20.79 1.33 16.02
C VAL A 81 19.41 1.17 15.43
N PRO A 82 18.73 2.26 15.00
CA PRO A 82 17.45 2.17 14.30
C PRO A 82 17.54 1.30 13.07
N LEU A 83 16.46 0.56 12.76
CA LEU A 83 16.39 -0.34 11.61
C LEU A 83 15.12 -0.12 10.82
N VAL A 84 15.26 0.07 9.50
CA VAL A 84 14.16 0.16 8.55
C VAL A 84 14.16 -1.08 7.67
N PRO A 85 13.13 -1.96 7.74
CA PRO A 85 12.99 -3.07 6.82
C PRO A 85 12.49 -2.57 5.46
N ARG A 86 13.00 -3.16 4.36
CA ARG A 86 12.64 -2.79 3.01
C ARG A 86 12.52 -4.01 2.11
N GLY A 87 11.42 -4.10 1.37
CA GLY A 87 11.27 -4.98 0.21
C GLY A 87 11.83 -4.32 -1.06
N ALA A 88 11.03 -4.23 -2.10
CA ALA A 88 11.42 -3.56 -3.35
C ALA A 88 11.38 -2.02 -3.26
N GLY A 89 10.73 -1.44 -2.23
CA GLY A 89 10.58 0.01 -2.09
C GLY A 89 9.58 0.61 -3.09
N THR A 90 8.52 -0.11 -3.40
CA THR A 90 7.45 0.33 -4.29
C THR A 90 6.31 1.03 -3.56
N GLY A 91 6.35 1.10 -2.22
CA GLY A 91 5.36 1.79 -1.38
C GLY A 91 5.27 3.28 -1.69
N LEU A 92 4.13 3.90 -1.38
CA LEU A 92 3.83 5.29 -1.72
C LEU A 92 3.53 6.16 -0.48
N CYS A 93 4.01 5.74 0.71
CA CYS A 93 3.79 6.47 1.96
C CYS A 93 5.09 6.87 2.68
N ALA A 94 6.25 6.69 2.05
CA ALA A 94 7.59 6.82 2.66
C ALA A 94 7.83 5.85 3.84
N GLY A 95 7.07 4.74 3.89
CA GLY A 95 7.21 3.70 4.91
C GLY A 95 8.58 3.00 4.88
N ALA A 96 9.13 2.77 3.68
CA ALA A 96 10.44 2.16 3.49
C ALA A 96 11.60 3.17 3.33
N MET A 97 11.37 4.48 3.55
CA MET A 97 12.42 5.50 3.52
C MET A 97 13.42 5.25 4.67
N PRO A 98 14.74 5.30 4.42
CA PRO A 98 15.74 5.06 5.44
C PRO A 98 15.71 6.07 6.61
N HIS A 99 16.27 5.66 7.76
CA HIS A 99 16.60 6.54 8.86
C HIS A 99 18.08 6.99 8.73
N ALA A 100 18.37 8.29 8.94
CA ALA A 100 19.71 8.86 8.75
C ALA A 100 20.81 8.18 9.58
N GLU A 101 20.47 7.82 10.82
CA GLU A 101 21.38 7.18 11.80
C GLU A 101 21.13 5.66 11.88
N GLY A 102 20.37 5.10 10.95
CA GLY A 102 19.88 3.73 11.00
C GLY A 102 20.44 2.81 9.93
N LEU A 103 20.18 1.53 10.13
CA LEU A 103 20.43 0.48 9.16
C LEU A 103 19.20 0.30 8.27
N LEU A 104 19.42 0.30 6.96
CA LEU A 104 18.40 -0.15 6.01
C LEU A 104 18.57 -1.64 5.74
N LEU A 105 17.57 -2.44 6.09
CA LEU A 105 17.56 -3.90 5.92
C LEU A 105 16.79 -4.27 4.65
N VAL A 106 17.49 -4.56 3.56
CA VAL A 106 16.89 -4.88 2.26
C VAL A 106 16.73 -6.39 2.11
N LEU A 107 15.49 -6.85 2.06
CA LEU A 107 15.13 -8.28 2.11
C LEU A 107 14.99 -8.96 0.74
N THR A 108 15.30 -8.27 -0.35
CA THR A 108 15.07 -8.75 -1.72
C THR A 108 15.88 -9.99 -2.11
N LYS A 109 16.92 -10.34 -1.35
CA LYS A 109 17.72 -11.56 -1.54
C LYS A 109 17.06 -12.81 -0.94
N LEU A 110 16.15 -12.65 0.02
CA LEU A 110 15.32 -13.75 0.54
C LEU A 110 14.12 -13.94 -0.41
N ASN A 111 14.32 -14.56 -1.56
CA ASN A 111 13.35 -14.59 -2.66
C ASN A 111 12.98 -16.00 -3.12
N GLN A 112 13.08 -17.00 -2.25
CA GLN A 112 12.75 -18.37 -2.57
C GLN A 112 11.26 -18.66 -2.37
N ILE A 113 10.63 -19.35 -3.33
CA ILE A 113 9.37 -20.03 -3.14
C ILE A 113 9.70 -21.38 -2.50
N ILE A 114 9.49 -21.49 -1.17
CA ILE A 114 9.94 -22.62 -0.36
C ILE A 114 9.12 -23.86 -0.68
N HIS A 115 7.79 -23.72 -0.78
CA HIS A 115 6.89 -24.83 -1.02
C HIS A 115 5.60 -24.38 -1.70
N ILE A 116 5.13 -25.17 -2.68
CA ILE A 116 3.81 -25.01 -3.31
C ILE A 116 3.01 -26.29 -3.01
N ASN A 117 1.90 -26.16 -2.30
CA ASN A 117 0.95 -27.23 -2.08
C ASN A 117 -0.31 -26.99 -2.92
N HIS A 118 -0.30 -27.50 -4.15
CA HIS A 118 -1.42 -27.33 -5.09
C HIS A 118 -2.71 -28.03 -4.63
N LYS A 119 -2.62 -29.09 -3.80
CA LYS A 119 -3.80 -29.80 -3.27
C LYS A 119 -4.52 -28.99 -2.19
N SER A 120 -3.76 -28.25 -1.38
CA SER A 120 -4.30 -27.38 -0.32
C SER A 120 -4.43 -25.94 -0.78
N CYS A 121 -4.09 -25.61 -2.05
CA CYS A 121 -4.10 -24.27 -2.61
C CYS A 121 -3.33 -23.28 -1.72
N THR A 122 -2.08 -23.61 -1.36
CA THR A 122 -1.22 -22.76 -0.54
C THR A 122 0.20 -22.70 -1.08
N ALA A 123 0.90 -21.61 -0.80
CA ALA A 123 2.34 -21.51 -1.02
C ALA A 123 3.02 -20.91 0.22
N THR A 124 4.24 -21.37 0.50
CA THR A 124 5.14 -20.79 1.50
C THR A 124 6.30 -20.13 0.77
N VAL A 125 6.53 -18.86 1.07
CA VAL A 125 7.48 -18.01 0.35
C VAL A 125 8.30 -17.16 1.30
N GLN A 126 9.51 -16.79 0.88
CA GLN A 126 10.32 -15.79 1.54
C GLN A 126 9.85 -14.37 1.19
N PRO A 127 10.14 -13.34 2.02
CA PRO A 127 9.58 -12.00 1.90
C PRO A 127 9.98 -11.26 0.61
N GLY A 128 11.11 -11.57 0.01
CA GLY A 128 11.62 -10.97 -1.22
C GLY A 128 11.07 -11.58 -2.50
N VAL A 129 10.19 -12.60 -2.43
CA VAL A 129 9.49 -13.12 -3.62
C VAL A 129 8.61 -12.02 -4.20
N ARG A 130 8.75 -11.75 -5.52
CA ARG A 130 7.89 -10.79 -6.20
C ARG A 130 6.46 -11.32 -6.31
N ASN A 131 5.49 -10.44 -6.11
CA ASN A 131 4.08 -10.80 -6.12
C ASN A 131 3.69 -11.55 -7.41
N LEU A 132 3.97 -10.99 -8.58
CA LEU A 132 3.65 -11.62 -9.87
C LEU A 132 4.39 -12.95 -10.07
N ALA A 133 5.64 -13.07 -9.59
CA ALA A 133 6.44 -14.28 -9.73
C ALA A 133 5.81 -15.47 -9.00
N LEU A 134 5.09 -15.23 -7.90
CA LEU A 134 4.33 -16.28 -7.22
C LEU A 134 3.16 -16.76 -8.09
N THR A 135 2.37 -15.84 -8.68
CA THR A 135 1.28 -16.18 -9.62
C THR A 135 1.79 -16.95 -10.84
N GLU A 136 2.95 -16.54 -11.39
CA GLU A 136 3.59 -17.26 -12.51
C GLU A 136 4.02 -18.68 -12.11
N ALA A 137 4.59 -18.85 -10.92
CA ALA A 137 5.06 -20.17 -10.43
C ALA A 137 3.92 -21.15 -10.17
N VAL A 138 2.73 -20.67 -9.78
CA VAL A 138 1.57 -21.55 -9.49
C VAL A 138 0.63 -21.70 -10.69
N ALA A 139 0.81 -20.94 -11.76
CA ALA A 139 0.01 -20.99 -12.98
C ALA A 139 -0.08 -22.39 -13.63
N PRO A 140 0.99 -23.23 -13.66
CA PRO A 140 0.91 -24.60 -14.20
C PRO A 140 -0.08 -25.52 -13.45
N PHE A 141 -0.47 -25.15 -12.22
CA PHE A 141 -1.46 -25.87 -11.42
C PHE A 141 -2.87 -25.30 -11.57
N GLY A 142 -3.09 -24.31 -12.47
CA GLY A 142 -4.36 -23.62 -12.63
C GLY A 142 -4.69 -22.69 -11.45
N LEU A 143 -3.66 -22.25 -10.69
CA LEU A 143 -3.79 -21.42 -9.51
C LEU A 143 -3.22 -20.00 -9.76
N TYR A 144 -3.55 -19.06 -8.86
CA TYR A 144 -2.96 -17.72 -8.80
C TYR A 144 -3.00 -17.17 -7.36
N TYR A 145 -2.22 -16.14 -7.09
CA TYR A 145 -2.27 -15.35 -5.87
C TYR A 145 -3.13 -14.11 -6.12
N ALA A 146 -4.19 -13.92 -5.34
CA ALA A 146 -5.23 -12.95 -5.65
C ALA A 146 -4.84 -11.47 -5.45
N PRO A 147 -4.17 -11.04 -4.36
CA PRO A 147 -3.74 -9.66 -4.23
C PRO A 147 -2.79 -9.26 -5.36
N ASP A 148 -3.18 -8.25 -6.15
CA ASP A 148 -2.49 -7.86 -7.38
C ASP A 148 -2.24 -6.34 -7.47
N PRO A 149 -1.46 -5.76 -6.54
CA PRO A 149 -1.17 -4.34 -6.58
C PRO A 149 -0.57 -3.94 -7.94
N SER A 150 -0.78 -2.69 -8.35
CA SER A 150 -0.28 -2.19 -9.65
C SER A 150 1.22 -2.39 -9.82
N SER A 151 1.97 -2.44 -8.71
CA SER A 151 3.40 -2.72 -8.65
C SER A 151 3.78 -4.21 -8.63
N GLN A 152 2.86 -5.15 -8.86
CA GLN A 152 3.06 -6.61 -8.71
C GLN A 152 4.28 -7.18 -9.45
N ILE A 153 4.70 -6.53 -10.54
CA ILE A 153 5.92 -6.91 -11.28
C ILE A 153 7.20 -6.73 -10.46
N ALA A 154 7.20 -5.81 -9.49
CA ALA A 154 8.36 -5.42 -8.70
C ALA A 154 8.16 -5.62 -7.19
N CYS A 155 6.99 -5.33 -6.63
CA CYS A 155 6.71 -5.42 -5.20
C CYS A 155 6.91 -6.86 -4.68
N THR A 156 7.20 -6.97 -3.39
CA THR A 156 7.53 -8.25 -2.74
C THR A 156 6.44 -8.66 -1.77
N ILE A 157 6.30 -9.97 -1.53
CA ILE A 157 5.29 -10.52 -0.60
C ILE A 157 5.49 -9.96 0.82
N GLY A 158 6.73 -9.81 1.31
CA GLY A 158 6.99 -9.19 2.61
C GLY A 158 6.56 -7.73 2.69
N GLY A 159 6.73 -6.97 1.59
CA GLY A 159 6.21 -5.60 1.48
C GLY A 159 4.68 -5.58 1.44
N ASN A 160 4.05 -6.51 0.69
CA ASN A 160 2.60 -6.63 0.68
C ASN A 160 2.02 -6.95 2.06
N VAL A 161 2.68 -7.78 2.86
CA VAL A 161 2.29 -8.06 4.25
C VAL A 161 2.45 -6.81 5.11
N ALA A 162 3.56 -6.07 4.99
CA ALA A 162 3.82 -4.87 5.78
C ALA A 162 2.78 -3.77 5.55
N GLU A 163 2.32 -3.58 4.31
CA GLU A 163 1.37 -2.52 3.93
C GLU A 163 -0.09 -3.00 3.87
N ASN A 164 -0.37 -4.32 3.99
CA ASN A 164 -1.67 -4.90 3.67
C ASN A 164 -2.11 -4.58 2.23
N SER A 165 -1.19 -4.70 1.29
CA SER A 165 -1.42 -4.29 -0.10
C SER A 165 -2.64 -4.96 -0.73
N GLY A 166 -3.32 -4.20 -1.56
CA GLY A 166 -4.51 -4.59 -2.30
C GLY A 166 -4.29 -4.76 -3.80
N GLY A 167 -5.13 -4.10 -4.59
CA GLY A 167 -5.13 -4.10 -6.04
C GLY A 167 -6.53 -4.17 -6.64
N VAL A 168 -6.59 -4.38 -7.95
CA VAL A 168 -7.84 -4.37 -8.75
C VAL A 168 -8.88 -5.38 -8.27
N HIS A 169 -8.43 -6.56 -7.81
CA HIS A 169 -9.31 -7.68 -7.47
C HIS A 169 -9.71 -7.75 -5.99
N CYS A 170 -9.37 -6.74 -5.18
CA CYS A 170 -9.65 -6.74 -3.74
C CYS A 170 -11.12 -6.73 -3.39
N LEU A 171 -11.96 -6.09 -4.22
CA LEU A 171 -13.41 -6.10 -4.01
C LEU A 171 -13.98 -7.52 -3.82
N LYS A 172 -13.57 -8.47 -4.65
CA LYS A 172 -14.06 -9.85 -4.63
C LYS A 172 -13.19 -10.79 -3.79
N TYR A 173 -11.88 -10.62 -3.84
CA TYR A 173 -10.94 -11.60 -3.32
C TYR A 173 -10.17 -11.12 -2.08
N GLY A 174 -10.39 -9.88 -1.66
CA GLY A 174 -9.80 -9.29 -0.46
C GLY A 174 -8.35 -8.86 -0.64
N LEU A 175 -7.86 -8.19 0.39
CA LEU A 175 -6.50 -7.68 0.55
C LEU A 175 -5.52 -8.81 0.93
N THR A 176 -4.26 -8.44 1.17
CA THR A 176 -3.23 -9.37 1.64
C THR A 176 -3.65 -10.09 2.92
N VAL A 177 -4.27 -9.41 3.90
CA VAL A 177 -4.75 -10.01 5.16
C VAL A 177 -5.72 -11.16 4.93
N ASN A 178 -6.59 -11.08 3.92
CA ASN A 178 -7.56 -12.12 3.60
C ASN A 178 -6.95 -13.34 2.89
N ASN A 179 -5.72 -13.19 2.37
CA ASN A 179 -5.02 -14.18 1.59
C ASN A 179 -3.74 -14.69 2.27
N LEU A 180 -3.48 -14.29 3.52
CA LEU A 180 -2.38 -14.77 4.35
C LEU A 180 -2.90 -15.79 5.38
N LEU A 181 -2.21 -16.92 5.52
CA LEU A 181 -2.52 -17.96 6.50
C LEU A 181 -1.55 -17.96 7.68
N GLN A 182 -0.28 -17.62 7.42
CA GLN A 182 0.77 -17.65 8.43
C GLN A 182 1.89 -16.71 8.05
N VAL A 183 2.51 -16.08 9.03
CA VAL A 183 3.73 -15.29 8.86
C VAL A 183 4.76 -15.71 9.89
N THR A 184 6.02 -15.78 9.49
CA THR A 184 7.16 -15.87 10.40
C THR A 184 7.88 -14.54 10.40
N ILE A 185 8.06 -13.98 11.58
CA ILE A 185 8.75 -12.70 11.80
C ILE A 185 9.98 -12.90 12.68
N VAL A 186 10.89 -11.93 12.63
CA VAL A 186 11.96 -11.76 13.59
C VAL A 186 11.72 -10.47 14.35
N THR A 187 11.67 -10.52 15.69
CA THR A 187 11.52 -9.35 16.55
C THR A 187 12.82 -8.54 16.63
N ILE A 188 12.79 -7.35 17.19
CA ILE A 188 14.01 -6.54 17.35
C ILE A 188 15.07 -7.23 18.21
N GLU A 189 14.65 -8.01 19.20
CA GLU A 189 15.54 -8.82 20.05
C GLU A 189 16.12 -10.03 19.30
N GLY A 190 15.68 -10.27 18.06
CA GLY A 190 16.09 -11.40 17.23
C GLY A 190 15.41 -12.71 17.61
N GLU A 191 14.23 -12.67 18.23
CA GLU A 191 13.40 -13.84 18.44
C GLU A 191 12.57 -14.15 17.20
N ILE A 192 12.45 -15.43 16.85
CA ILE A 192 11.63 -15.90 15.73
C ILE A 192 10.24 -16.25 16.26
N MET A 193 9.22 -15.64 15.68
CA MET A 193 7.81 -15.91 16.00
C MET A 193 7.07 -16.34 14.74
N THR A 194 6.28 -17.41 14.83
CA THR A 194 5.36 -17.82 13.77
C THR A 194 3.93 -17.58 14.23
N LEU A 195 3.19 -16.79 13.47
CA LEU A 195 1.84 -16.31 13.77
C LEU A 195 0.89 -16.81 12.69
N GLY A 196 -0.33 -17.21 13.09
CA GLY A 196 -1.27 -17.89 12.21
C GLY A 196 -0.96 -19.39 12.07
N GLY A 197 -1.66 -20.08 11.20
CA GLY A 197 -1.59 -21.53 11.10
C GLY A 197 -1.74 -22.12 9.71
N THR A 198 -2.02 -23.39 9.66
CA THR A 198 -2.25 -24.12 8.41
C THR A 198 -3.73 -24.13 8.00
N GLY A 199 -4.62 -23.81 8.92
CA GLY A 199 -6.06 -23.70 8.74
C GLY A 199 -6.52 -22.24 8.64
N LEU A 200 -7.83 -22.04 8.55
CA LEU A 200 -8.45 -20.72 8.51
C LEU A 200 -8.64 -20.13 9.91
N ASP A 201 -8.69 -20.98 10.94
CA ASP A 201 -8.94 -20.57 12.33
C ASP A 201 -7.75 -20.95 13.20
N GLU A 202 -7.27 -20.02 13.98
CA GLU A 202 -6.24 -20.20 14.99
C GLU A 202 -6.80 -19.86 16.38
N PRO A 203 -6.47 -20.65 17.42
CA PRO A 203 -6.92 -20.33 18.78
C PRO A 203 -6.16 -19.14 19.35
N GLY A 204 -6.87 -18.30 20.11
CA GLY A 204 -6.29 -17.19 20.83
C GLY A 204 -6.54 -15.83 20.15
N MET A 205 -5.67 -14.86 20.40
CA MET A 205 -5.73 -13.53 19.80
C MET A 205 -5.17 -13.58 18.36
N ASP A 206 -5.83 -12.87 17.44
CA ASP A 206 -5.41 -12.80 16.04
C ASP A 206 -4.20 -11.88 15.85
N LEU A 207 -3.02 -12.42 16.19
CA LEU A 207 -1.75 -11.73 15.99
C LEU A 207 -1.32 -11.73 14.51
N LEU A 208 -1.86 -12.61 13.68
CA LEU A 208 -1.58 -12.61 12.25
C LEU A 208 -2.13 -11.35 11.60
N SER A 209 -3.40 -11.03 11.81
CA SER A 209 -4.00 -9.79 11.30
C SER A 209 -3.34 -8.53 11.86
N LEU A 210 -2.81 -8.59 13.10
CA LEU A 210 -2.05 -7.51 13.68
C LEU A 210 -0.73 -7.22 12.95
N MET A 211 -0.07 -8.25 12.43
CA MET A 211 1.19 -8.11 11.69
C MET A 211 0.98 -7.52 10.30
N VAL A 212 -0.16 -7.79 9.68
CA VAL A 212 -0.49 -7.28 8.34
C VAL A 212 -0.84 -5.80 8.43
N GLY A 213 -0.17 -4.98 7.62
CA GLY A 213 -0.32 -3.51 7.69
C GLY A 213 0.41 -2.87 8.87
N SER A 214 1.37 -3.59 9.51
CA SER A 214 2.18 -3.03 10.60
C SER A 214 3.38 -2.19 10.13
N GLU A 215 3.58 -2.01 8.85
CA GLU A 215 4.60 -1.15 8.22
C GLU A 215 6.02 -1.42 8.76
N GLY A 216 6.32 -2.67 9.17
CA GLY A 216 7.61 -3.03 9.74
C GLY A 216 7.85 -2.52 11.18
N LEU A 217 6.82 -2.03 11.85
CA LEU A 217 6.91 -1.50 13.23
C LEU A 217 6.98 -2.59 14.30
N LEU A 218 6.43 -3.78 14.04
CA LEU A 218 6.23 -4.84 15.04
C LEU A 218 7.19 -6.02 14.85
N GLY A 219 7.85 -6.11 13.71
CA GLY A 219 8.78 -7.20 13.40
C GLY A 219 9.15 -7.21 11.92
N VAL A 220 10.16 -8.00 11.57
CA VAL A 220 10.63 -8.17 10.20
C VAL A 220 10.13 -9.50 9.66
N VAL A 221 9.30 -9.46 8.61
CA VAL A 221 8.78 -10.66 7.94
C VAL A 221 9.92 -11.41 7.24
N VAL A 222 10.04 -12.71 7.51
CA VAL A 222 11.05 -13.59 6.90
C VAL A 222 10.44 -14.78 6.14
N GLU A 223 9.18 -15.11 6.40
CA GLU A 223 8.43 -16.14 5.67
C GLU A 223 6.93 -15.80 5.71
N ALA A 224 6.22 -16.10 4.63
CA ALA A 224 4.77 -15.98 4.53
C ALA A 224 4.17 -17.25 3.90
N LYS A 225 3.08 -17.76 4.49
CA LYS A 225 2.24 -18.79 3.89
C LYS A 225 0.95 -18.17 3.41
N VAL A 226 0.73 -18.22 2.11
CA VAL A 226 -0.40 -17.58 1.45
C VAL A 226 -1.39 -18.58 0.89
N LYS A 227 -2.64 -18.14 0.78
CA LYS A 227 -3.72 -18.83 0.10
C LYS A 227 -3.63 -18.57 -1.40
N LEU A 228 -3.85 -19.60 -2.20
CA LEU A 228 -3.94 -19.54 -3.66
C LEU A 228 -5.38 -19.82 -4.07
N LEU A 229 -5.81 -19.21 -5.15
CA LEU A 229 -7.14 -19.39 -5.71
C LEU A 229 -7.08 -20.12 -7.05
N PRO A 230 -8.05 -20.99 -7.37
CA PRO A 230 -8.22 -21.51 -8.74
C PRO A 230 -8.54 -20.35 -9.71
N ARG A 231 -7.95 -20.40 -10.90
CA ARG A 231 -8.31 -19.47 -11.96
C ARG A 231 -9.76 -19.69 -12.39
N ALA A 232 -10.50 -18.61 -12.52
CA ALA A 232 -11.87 -18.67 -13.04
C ALA A 232 -11.88 -19.23 -14.47
N PRO A 233 -12.84 -20.11 -14.82
CA PRO A 233 -12.96 -20.67 -16.18
C PRO A 233 -13.20 -19.59 -17.22
N ARG A 234 -13.95 -18.54 -16.88
CA ARG A 234 -14.28 -17.42 -17.76
C ARG A 234 -14.01 -16.08 -17.07
N VAL A 235 -13.46 -15.15 -17.84
CA VAL A 235 -13.31 -13.75 -17.48
C VAL A 235 -13.89 -12.90 -18.60
N GLN A 236 -14.68 -11.87 -18.25
CA GLN A 236 -15.26 -10.94 -19.19
C GLN A 236 -15.05 -9.50 -18.72
N VAL A 237 -14.46 -8.68 -19.59
CA VAL A 237 -14.22 -7.26 -19.32
C VAL A 237 -15.18 -6.42 -20.14
N LEU A 238 -15.71 -5.36 -19.53
CA LEU A 238 -16.48 -4.33 -20.22
C LEU A 238 -16.08 -2.94 -19.72
N VAL A 239 -16.30 -1.94 -20.54
CA VAL A 239 -16.17 -0.53 -20.17
C VAL A 239 -17.48 0.19 -20.40
N ALA A 240 -17.78 1.17 -19.55
CA ALA A 240 -18.97 2.01 -19.63
C ALA A 240 -18.59 3.48 -19.44
N ALA A 241 -19.03 4.33 -20.37
CA ALA A 241 -18.75 5.77 -20.38
C ALA A 241 -19.94 6.57 -19.89
N TYR A 242 -19.66 7.66 -19.15
CA TYR A 242 -20.65 8.53 -18.53
C TYR A 242 -20.33 10.00 -18.79
N ASP A 243 -21.38 10.84 -18.86
CA ASP A 243 -21.27 12.29 -18.96
C ASP A 243 -21.05 12.98 -17.59
N SER A 244 -21.00 12.20 -16.51
CA SER A 244 -20.87 12.70 -15.13
C SER A 244 -20.15 11.70 -14.23
N VAL A 245 -19.20 12.20 -13.44
CA VAL A 245 -18.54 11.40 -12.38
C VAL A 245 -19.53 10.93 -11.32
N THR A 246 -20.57 11.74 -11.04
CA THR A 246 -21.63 11.39 -10.08
C THR A 246 -22.44 10.20 -10.60
N ALA A 247 -22.87 10.22 -11.87
CA ALA A 247 -23.62 9.12 -12.46
C ALA A 247 -22.83 7.80 -12.46
N ALA A 248 -21.52 7.85 -12.73
CA ALA A 248 -20.65 6.68 -12.63
C ALA A 248 -20.53 6.17 -11.19
N GLY A 249 -20.39 7.06 -10.21
CA GLY A 249 -20.37 6.69 -8.79
C GLY A 249 -21.68 6.05 -8.31
N ASP A 250 -22.82 6.61 -8.75
CA ASP A 250 -24.16 6.05 -8.44
C ASP A 250 -24.32 4.66 -9.07
N ALA A 251 -23.80 4.45 -10.28
CA ALA A 251 -23.80 3.13 -10.94
C ALA A 251 -22.99 2.10 -10.15
N VAL A 252 -21.81 2.49 -9.62
CA VAL A 252 -20.99 1.62 -8.76
C VAL A 252 -21.75 1.22 -7.49
N ALA A 253 -22.33 2.21 -6.79
CA ALA A 253 -23.08 1.97 -5.56
C ALA A 253 -24.31 1.08 -5.80
N ALA A 254 -25.04 1.33 -6.89
CA ALA A 254 -26.22 0.56 -7.27
C ALA A 254 -25.88 -0.89 -7.64
N LEU A 255 -24.79 -1.09 -8.39
CA LEU A 255 -24.35 -2.44 -8.80
C LEU A 255 -24.04 -3.32 -7.59
N ILE A 256 -23.23 -2.79 -6.66
CA ILE A 256 -22.88 -3.51 -5.43
C ILE A 256 -24.11 -3.69 -4.52
N GLY A 257 -24.99 -2.67 -4.44
CA GLY A 257 -26.23 -2.73 -3.68
C GLY A 257 -27.22 -3.80 -4.18
N GLN A 258 -27.12 -4.20 -5.45
CA GLN A 258 -27.90 -5.32 -6.04
C GLN A 258 -27.25 -6.69 -5.75
N GLY A 259 -26.13 -6.74 -5.03
CA GLY A 259 -25.42 -7.98 -4.70
C GLY A 259 -24.51 -8.49 -5.82
N ILE A 260 -24.28 -7.70 -6.86
CA ILE A 260 -23.34 -8.04 -7.94
C ILE A 260 -21.95 -7.56 -7.53
N ILE A 261 -21.02 -8.50 -7.34
CA ILE A 261 -19.64 -8.24 -6.92
C ILE A 261 -18.71 -8.62 -8.07
N PRO A 262 -18.30 -7.66 -8.92
CA PRO A 262 -17.33 -7.90 -9.98
C PRO A 262 -15.98 -8.36 -9.43
N ALA A 263 -15.20 -9.06 -10.24
CA ALA A 263 -13.80 -9.36 -9.92
C ALA A 263 -12.98 -8.09 -9.78
N GLY A 264 -13.22 -7.09 -10.66
CA GLY A 264 -12.65 -5.77 -10.57
C GLY A 264 -13.64 -4.70 -11.06
N LEU A 265 -13.64 -3.53 -10.41
CA LEU A 265 -14.46 -2.38 -10.80
C LEU A 265 -13.67 -1.09 -10.58
N GLU A 266 -13.16 -0.54 -11.67
CA GLU A 266 -12.26 0.61 -11.70
C GLU A 266 -12.94 1.82 -12.30
N MET A 267 -12.50 3.01 -11.88
CA MET A 267 -12.99 4.28 -12.44
C MET A 267 -11.83 5.19 -12.84
N MET A 268 -12.02 5.91 -13.95
CA MET A 268 -11.16 7.00 -14.39
C MET A 268 -12.01 8.24 -14.71
N ASP A 269 -11.52 9.44 -14.35
CA ASP A 269 -12.13 10.70 -14.78
C ASP A 269 -11.64 11.12 -16.18
N HIS A 270 -12.20 12.20 -16.71
CA HIS A 270 -11.88 12.73 -18.03
C HIS A 270 -10.38 12.98 -18.26
N LEU A 271 -9.68 13.54 -17.25
CA LEU A 271 -8.25 13.84 -17.36
C LEU A 271 -7.42 12.57 -17.45
N ALA A 272 -7.76 11.57 -16.63
CA ALA A 272 -7.11 10.27 -16.64
C ALA A 272 -7.40 9.47 -17.93
N ILE A 273 -8.65 9.49 -18.40
CA ILE A 273 -9.07 8.87 -19.68
C ILE A 273 -8.25 9.44 -20.83
N SER A 274 -8.20 10.78 -20.93
CA SER A 274 -7.50 11.46 -22.02
C SER A 274 -5.99 11.18 -21.98
N ALA A 275 -5.36 11.24 -20.80
CA ALA A 275 -3.94 10.93 -20.64
C ALA A 275 -3.63 9.47 -21.02
N ALA A 276 -4.45 8.51 -20.57
CA ALA A 276 -4.27 7.09 -20.86
C ALA A 276 -4.45 6.80 -22.35
N GLU A 277 -5.47 7.36 -22.99
CA GLU A 277 -5.74 7.16 -24.43
C GLU A 277 -4.63 7.74 -25.31
N ASP A 278 -4.14 8.94 -24.99
CA ASP A 278 -3.00 9.55 -25.69
C ASP A 278 -1.72 8.72 -25.55
N PHE A 279 -1.58 7.96 -24.47
CA PHE A 279 -0.39 7.16 -24.18
C PHE A 279 -0.43 5.79 -24.85
N VAL A 280 -1.57 5.05 -24.78
CA VAL A 280 -1.64 3.63 -25.20
C VAL A 280 -2.62 3.36 -26.35
N LYS A 281 -3.55 4.27 -26.66
CA LYS A 281 -4.50 4.21 -27.80
C LYS A 281 -5.32 2.93 -27.83
N VAL A 282 -6.03 2.64 -26.75
CA VAL A 282 -6.89 1.44 -26.61
C VAL A 282 -8.34 1.67 -27.05
N GLY A 283 -8.66 2.89 -27.48
CA GLY A 283 -9.98 3.28 -27.97
C GLY A 283 -10.95 3.64 -26.83
N TYR A 284 -10.46 4.28 -25.77
CA TYR A 284 -11.33 4.86 -24.75
C TYR A 284 -12.08 6.07 -25.31
N PRO A 285 -13.35 6.30 -24.93
CA PRO A 285 -14.12 7.47 -25.32
C PRO A 285 -13.57 8.72 -24.59
N THR A 286 -12.82 9.56 -25.31
CA THR A 286 -12.17 10.76 -24.75
C THR A 286 -13.12 11.94 -24.52
N ASP A 287 -14.38 11.83 -24.95
CA ASP A 287 -15.47 12.78 -24.66
C ASP A 287 -16.17 12.48 -23.32
N ALA A 288 -15.95 11.30 -22.74
CA ALA A 288 -16.55 10.91 -21.46
C ALA A 288 -16.00 11.71 -20.28
N GLN A 289 -16.86 12.02 -19.30
CA GLN A 289 -16.47 12.61 -18.03
C GLN A 289 -16.00 11.57 -17.02
N ALA A 290 -16.48 10.34 -17.16
CA ALA A 290 -16.02 9.18 -16.38
C ALA A 290 -16.11 7.89 -17.19
N LEU A 291 -15.21 6.96 -16.92
CA LEU A 291 -15.17 5.61 -17.47
C LEU A 291 -15.12 4.60 -16.35
N LEU A 292 -16.05 3.65 -16.34
CA LEU A 292 -15.97 2.44 -15.54
C LEU A 292 -15.38 1.29 -16.35
N ILE A 293 -14.46 0.53 -15.73
CA ILE A 293 -13.97 -0.75 -16.25
C ILE A 293 -14.44 -1.82 -15.25
N CYS A 294 -15.21 -2.77 -15.76
CA CYS A 294 -15.78 -3.85 -14.95
C CYS A 294 -15.27 -5.20 -15.48
N GLU A 295 -14.76 -6.03 -14.57
CA GLU A 295 -14.37 -7.40 -14.85
C GLU A 295 -15.27 -8.36 -14.10
N LEU A 296 -15.86 -9.30 -14.83
CA LEU A 296 -16.66 -10.41 -14.30
C LEU A 296 -15.89 -11.70 -14.48
N ASP A 297 -15.90 -12.56 -13.51
CA ASP A 297 -15.26 -13.86 -13.54
C ASP A 297 -16.10 -14.93 -12.84
N GLY A 298 -16.00 -16.15 -13.29
CA GLY A 298 -16.76 -17.29 -12.78
C GLY A 298 -16.95 -18.38 -13.83
N THR A 299 -18.02 -19.16 -13.69
CA THR A 299 -18.49 -20.09 -14.73
C THR A 299 -19.11 -19.34 -15.90
N ASP A 300 -19.27 -19.99 -17.07
CA ASP A 300 -19.90 -19.37 -18.23
C ASP A 300 -21.30 -18.84 -17.92
N ALA A 301 -22.12 -19.61 -17.18
CA ALA A 301 -23.48 -19.23 -16.84
C ALA A 301 -23.53 -18.02 -15.88
N GLU A 302 -22.67 -17.99 -14.86
CA GLU A 302 -22.56 -16.86 -13.92
C GLU A 302 -22.14 -15.58 -14.63
N VAL A 303 -21.14 -15.66 -15.49
CA VAL A 303 -20.64 -14.48 -16.21
C VAL A 303 -21.68 -13.96 -17.21
N GLU A 304 -22.41 -14.84 -17.91
CA GLU A 304 -23.49 -14.44 -18.83
C GLU A 304 -24.64 -13.73 -18.09
N GLU A 305 -25.09 -14.29 -16.97
CA GLU A 305 -26.15 -13.68 -16.16
C GLU A 305 -25.71 -12.33 -15.59
N GLN A 306 -24.53 -12.26 -14.97
CA GLN A 306 -24.00 -11.02 -14.40
C GLN A 306 -23.76 -9.95 -15.46
N LEU A 307 -23.28 -10.31 -16.64
CA LEU A 307 -23.05 -9.37 -17.75
C LEU A 307 -24.33 -8.64 -18.16
N LEU A 308 -25.47 -9.36 -18.25
CA LEU A 308 -26.77 -8.75 -18.57
C LEU A 308 -27.19 -7.76 -17.47
N LEU A 309 -27.07 -8.15 -16.21
CA LEU A 309 -27.45 -7.31 -15.06
C LEU A 309 -26.55 -6.06 -14.95
N VAL A 310 -25.23 -6.21 -15.14
CA VAL A 310 -24.28 -5.09 -15.15
C VAL A 310 -24.60 -4.11 -16.27
N CYS A 311 -24.82 -4.59 -17.48
CA CYS A 311 -25.16 -3.73 -18.63
C CYS A 311 -26.48 -2.97 -18.39
N GLU A 312 -27.47 -3.61 -17.79
CA GLU A 312 -28.76 -2.98 -17.46
C GLU A 312 -28.57 -1.93 -16.36
N CYS A 313 -27.88 -2.25 -15.26
CA CYS A 313 -27.58 -1.33 -14.19
C CYS A 313 -26.83 -0.08 -14.70
N PHE A 314 -25.80 -0.26 -15.51
CA PHE A 314 -25.04 0.86 -16.08
C PHE A 314 -25.89 1.75 -16.98
N LYS A 315 -26.74 1.18 -17.85
CA LYS A 315 -27.69 1.96 -18.67
C LYS A 315 -28.70 2.73 -17.82
N GLN A 316 -29.26 2.12 -16.80
CA GLN A 316 -30.20 2.78 -15.88
C GLN A 316 -29.59 3.99 -15.18
N HIS A 317 -28.26 3.99 -14.96
CA HIS A 317 -27.50 5.09 -14.35
C HIS A 317 -26.80 6.01 -15.35
N GLY A 318 -27.23 5.97 -16.62
CA GLY A 318 -26.82 6.96 -17.63
C GLY A 318 -25.55 6.63 -18.40
N ALA A 319 -25.12 5.38 -18.44
CA ALA A 319 -24.05 4.98 -19.36
C ALA A 319 -24.51 5.18 -20.80
N HIS A 320 -23.82 6.02 -21.57
CA HIS A 320 -24.15 6.32 -22.97
C HIS A 320 -23.39 5.43 -23.96
N HIS A 321 -22.29 4.81 -23.53
CA HIS A 321 -21.49 3.88 -24.33
C HIS A 321 -21.02 2.72 -23.47
N ILE A 322 -21.40 1.49 -23.87
CA ILE A 322 -20.93 0.26 -23.23
C ILE A 322 -20.24 -0.59 -24.29
N ARG A 323 -18.97 -0.94 -24.04
CA ARG A 323 -18.18 -1.83 -24.90
C ARG A 323 -17.78 -3.07 -24.11
N ILE A 324 -18.21 -4.24 -24.59
CA ILE A 324 -17.83 -5.55 -24.05
C ILE A 324 -16.64 -6.05 -24.85
N ALA A 325 -15.56 -6.43 -24.17
CA ALA A 325 -14.39 -7.00 -24.84
C ALA A 325 -14.78 -8.28 -25.58
N LYS A 326 -14.46 -8.34 -26.86
CA LYS A 326 -14.80 -9.47 -27.75
C LYS A 326 -13.92 -10.70 -27.55
N ASP A 327 -12.70 -10.49 -27.03
CA ASP A 327 -11.71 -11.53 -26.80
C ASP A 327 -10.73 -11.11 -25.68
N ALA A 328 -9.86 -12.03 -25.28
CA ALA A 328 -8.86 -11.81 -24.24
C ALA A 328 -7.85 -10.72 -24.62
N ALA A 329 -7.55 -10.51 -25.90
CA ALA A 329 -6.61 -9.48 -26.33
C ALA A 329 -7.22 -8.07 -26.14
N GLU A 330 -8.50 -7.89 -26.47
CA GLU A 330 -9.20 -6.63 -26.19
C GLU A 330 -9.37 -6.38 -24.69
N ALA A 331 -9.70 -7.42 -23.91
CA ALA A 331 -9.74 -7.32 -22.46
C ALA A 331 -8.40 -6.86 -21.86
N ALA A 332 -7.30 -7.47 -22.31
CA ALA A 332 -5.95 -7.08 -21.89
C ALA A 332 -5.60 -5.63 -22.31
N ALA A 333 -6.02 -5.18 -23.49
CA ALA A 333 -5.82 -3.82 -23.96
C ALA A 333 -6.57 -2.80 -23.08
N LEU A 334 -7.83 -3.09 -22.70
CA LEU A 334 -8.59 -2.25 -21.78
C LEU A 334 -7.90 -2.12 -20.41
N TRP A 335 -7.42 -3.23 -19.85
CA TRP A 335 -6.64 -3.19 -18.60
C TRP A 335 -5.29 -2.47 -18.75
N GLN A 336 -4.64 -2.59 -19.89
CA GLN A 336 -3.41 -1.86 -20.19
C GLN A 336 -3.64 -0.35 -20.14
N GLY A 337 -4.76 0.14 -20.69
CA GLY A 337 -5.15 1.55 -20.60
C GLY A 337 -5.26 2.03 -19.15
N ARG A 338 -5.95 1.28 -18.31
CA ARG A 338 -6.08 1.60 -16.87
C ARG A 338 -4.73 1.60 -16.14
N LYS A 339 -3.90 0.59 -16.37
CA LYS A 339 -2.55 0.48 -15.78
C LYS A 339 -1.60 1.57 -16.27
N ALA A 340 -1.80 2.05 -17.48
CA ALA A 340 -1.01 3.11 -18.09
C ALA A 340 -1.36 4.52 -17.59
N ALA A 341 -2.46 4.73 -16.87
CA ALA A 341 -2.89 6.03 -16.40
C ALA A 341 -1.84 6.73 -15.53
N PHE A 342 -1.18 6.01 -14.62
CA PHE A 342 -0.10 6.55 -13.78
C PHE A 342 1.09 7.07 -14.60
N PRO A 343 1.75 6.28 -15.46
CA PRO A 343 2.83 6.82 -16.29
C PRO A 343 2.34 7.82 -17.34
N ALA A 344 1.07 7.77 -17.76
CA ALA A 344 0.51 8.70 -18.73
C ALA A 344 0.41 10.13 -18.18
N VAL A 345 0.04 10.31 -16.91
CA VAL A 345 -0.03 11.65 -16.29
C VAL A 345 1.35 12.29 -16.19
N GLY A 346 2.44 11.52 -16.13
CA GLY A 346 3.81 12.02 -16.21
C GLY A 346 4.16 12.71 -17.54
N ARG A 347 3.31 12.62 -18.59
CA ARG A 347 3.47 13.36 -19.84
C ARG A 347 2.81 14.76 -19.79
N ILE A 348 1.92 14.98 -18.83
CA ILE A 348 1.18 16.23 -18.68
C ILE A 348 1.59 17.03 -17.44
N SER A 349 2.38 16.43 -16.54
CA SER A 349 3.01 17.07 -15.41
C SER A 349 4.33 16.36 -15.09
N PRO A 350 5.41 17.08 -14.70
CA PRO A 350 6.68 16.45 -14.33
C PRO A 350 6.57 15.59 -13.08
N ASP A 351 5.72 16.02 -12.13
CA ASP A 351 5.52 15.33 -10.85
C ASP A 351 4.04 15.09 -10.59
N TYR A 352 3.74 14.10 -9.76
CA TYR A 352 2.40 13.87 -9.20
C TYR A 352 2.49 13.33 -7.78
N TYR A 353 1.48 13.65 -6.98
CA TYR A 353 1.32 13.17 -5.62
C TYR A 353 0.05 12.32 -5.55
N CYS A 354 0.20 11.02 -5.24
CA CYS A 354 -0.90 10.06 -5.25
C CYS A 354 -1.45 9.87 -3.84
N MET A 355 -2.72 10.22 -3.62
CA MET A 355 -3.43 9.97 -2.37
C MET A 355 -4.04 8.56 -2.35
N ASP A 356 -4.49 8.11 -1.15
CA ASP A 356 -4.94 6.73 -0.91
C ASP A 356 -6.07 6.65 0.12
N GLY A 357 -6.94 7.65 0.18
CA GLY A 357 -8.08 7.61 1.08
C GLY A 357 -9.15 6.59 0.64
N THR A 358 -9.83 5.96 1.60
CA THR A 358 -11.04 5.17 1.31
C THR A 358 -12.30 5.90 1.73
N ILE A 359 -13.40 5.62 1.01
CA ILE A 359 -14.71 6.21 1.28
C ILE A 359 -15.82 5.18 1.13
N PRO A 360 -16.98 5.37 1.78
CA PRO A 360 -18.17 4.61 1.45
C PRO A 360 -18.54 4.79 -0.04
N ARG A 361 -18.81 3.70 -0.75
CA ARG A 361 -19.12 3.73 -2.20
C ARG A 361 -20.23 4.68 -2.60
N SER A 362 -21.23 4.86 -1.72
CA SER A 362 -22.31 5.82 -1.93
C SER A 362 -21.87 7.29 -1.92
N GLN A 363 -20.64 7.58 -1.49
CA GLN A 363 -20.06 8.91 -1.43
C GLN A 363 -19.14 9.24 -2.62
N VAL A 364 -18.91 8.30 -3.53
CA VAL A 364 -17.97 8.47 -4.67
C VAL A 364 -18.28 9.75 -5.47
N GLY A 365 -19.52 9.92 -5.92
CA GLY A 365 -19.90 11.09 -6.70
C GLY A 365 -19.74 12.42 -5.95
N PHE A 366 -20.13 12.46 -4.67
CA PHE A 366 -19.96 13.63 -3.81
C PHE A 366 -18.47 13.95 -3.61
N VAL A 367 -17.65 12.99 -3.23
CA VAL A 367 -16.23 13.20 -2.95
C VAL A 367 -15.48 13.63 -4.19
N LEU A 368 -15.73 13.05 -5.37
CA LEU A 368 -15.08 13.49 -6.62
C LEU A 368 -15.46 14.93 -7.00
N THR A 369 -16.71 15.34 -6.75
CA THR A 369 -17.12 16.73 -6.92
C THR A 369 -16.34 17.66 -6.00
N ARG A 370 -16.20 17.29 -4.72
CA ARG A 370 -15.43 18.07 -3.74
C ARG A 370 -13.93 18.11 -4.08
N ILE A 371 -13.34 17.00 -4.56
CA ILE A 371 -11.94 16.98 -5.05
C ILE A 371 -11.77 17.98 -6.21
N SER A 372 -12.74 18.06 -7.13
CA SER A 372 -12.71 19.05 -8.21
C SER A 372 -12.74 20.50 -7.70
N GLU A 373 -13.55 20.78 -6.67
CA GLU A 373 -13.60 22.11 -6.04
C GLU A 373 -12.28 22.43 -5.31
N LEU A 374 -11.71 21.49 -4.57
CA LEU A 374 -10.40 21.63 -3.92
C LEU A 374 -9.29 21.85 -4.96
N SER A 375 -9.29 21.08 -6.05
CA SER A 375 -8.38 21.26 -7.19
C SER A 375 -8.39 22.69 -7.72
N GLN A 376 -9.59 23.26 -7.91
CA GLN A 376 -9.74 24.66 -8.35
C GLN A 376 -9.25 25.65 -7.30
N PHE A 377 -9.53 25.41 -6.02
CA PHE A 377 -9.10 26.29 -4.92
C PHE A 377 -7.57 26.37 -4.80
N TYR A 378 -6.88 25.22 -4.87
CA TYR A 378 -5.41 25.17 -4.82
C TYR A 378 -4.74 25.52 -6.15
N GLY A 379 -5.49 25.53 -7.26
CA GLY A 379 -4.98 25.79 -8.60
C GLY A 379 -4.10 24.66 -9.16
N LEU A 380 -4.26 23.43 -8.64
CA LEU A 380 -3.55 22.23 -9.09
C LEU A 380 -4.55 21.26 -9.75
N ARG A 381 -4.15 20.64 -10.87
CA ARG A 381 -4.98 19.63 -11.54
C ARG A 381 -4.93 18.31 -10.78
N VAL A 382 -6.06 17.60 -10.74
CA VAL A 382 -6.16 16.26 -10.17
C VAL A 382 -6.73 15.30 -11.21
N ALA A 383 -6.06 14.20 -11.43
CA ALA A 383 -6.55 13.08 -12.24
C ALA A 383 -6.99 11.94 -11.33
N ASN A 384 -8.24 11.49 -11.45
CA ASN A 384 -8.77 10.44 -10.58
C ASN A 384 -8.76 9.08 -11.31
N VAL A 385 -8.04 8.12 -10.70
CA VAL A 385 -7.88 6.74 -11.21
C VAL A 385 -7.91 5.80 -10.01
N PHE A 386 -8.99 5.05 -9.77
CA PHE A 386 -9.15 4.38 -8.49
C PHE A 386 -10.00 3.10 -8.55
N HIS A 387 -9.94 2.34 -7.45
CA HIS A 387 -10.71 1.12 -7.21
C HIS A 387 -12.13 1.49 -6.78
N ALA A 388 -13.03 1.74 -7.76
CA ALA A 388 -14.38 2.19 -7.48
C ALA A 388 -15.19 1.15 -6.70
N GLY A 389 -14.91 -0.12 -6.90
CA GLY A 389 -15.65 -1.23 -6.29
C GLY A 389 -15.54 -1.29 -4.78
N ASP A 390 -14.38 -0.97 -4.20
CA ASP A 390 -14.14 -0.96 -2.75
C ASP A 390 -14.08 0.44 -2.14
N GLY A 391 -14.04 1.48 -2.98
CA GLY A 391 -14.02 2.88 -2.55
C GLY A 391 -12.64 3.43 -2.21
N ASN A 392 -11.57 2.72 -2.59
CA ASN A 392 -10.20 3.20 -2.40
C ASN A 392 -9.81 4.16 -3.53
N LEU A 393 -9.63 5.42 -3.18
CA LEU A 393 -9.37 6.52 -4.10
C LEU A 393 -7.87 6.73 -4.33
N HIS A 394 -7.48 6.97 -5.60
CA HIS A 394 -6.12 7.38 -5.96
C HIS A 394 -6.15 8.68 -6.77
N PRO A 395 -6.52 9.82 -6.19
CA PRO A 395 -6.38 11.10 -6.86
C PRO A 395 -4.90 11.43 -7.04
N LEU A 396 -4.51 11.68 -8.29
CA LEU A 396 -3.17 12.06 -8.69
C LEU A 396 -3.13 13.59 -8.79
N ILE A 397 -2.56 14.24 -7.78
CA ILE A 397 -2.38 15.70 -7.74
C ILE A 397 -1.16 16.03 -8.59
N LEU A 398 -1.36 16.75 -9.67
CA LEU A 398 -0.33 17.10 -10.64
C LEU A 398 0.35 18.41 -10.26
N PHE A 399 1.68 18.41 -10.16
CA PHE A 399 2.46 19.59 -9.78
C PHE A 399 3.84 19.57 -10.44
N ASP A 400 4.61 20.63 -10.26
CA ASP A 400 6.00 20.76 -10.69
C ASP A 400 6.85 21.15 -9.47
N ALA A 401 7.66 20.23 -8.97
CA ALA A 401 8.52 20.45 -7.81
C ALA A 401 9.60 21.54 -8.05
N SER A 402 9.84 21.94 -9.30
CA SER A 402 10.77 23.04 -9.62
C SER A 402 10.13 24.45 -9.41
N ILE A 403 8.81 24.49 -9.22
CA ILE A 403 8.08 25.75 -8.95
C ILE A 403 7.91 25.91 -7.44
N ASP A 404 8.45 27.01 -6.91
CA ASP A 404 8.38 27.31 -5.48
C ASP A 404 6.94 27.30 -4.96
N GLY A 405 6.69 26.49 -3.91
CA GLY A 405 5.41 26.39 -3.22
C GLY A 405 4.39 25.45 -3.88
N GLU A 406 4.67 24.82 -5.03
CA GLU A 406 3.73 23.86 -5.62
C GLU A 406 3.70 22.53 -4.87
N LEU A 407 4.83 22.04 -4.38
CA LEU A 407 4.88 20.83 -3.55
C LEU A 407 4.06 21.02 -2.27
N GLU A 408 4.26 22.13 -1.55
CA GLU A 408 3.51 22.44 -0.32
C GLU A 408 2.00 22.53 -0.58
N LYS A 409 1.60 23.13 -1.73
CA LYS A 409 0.19 23.14 -2.13
C LYS A 409 -0.34 21.73 -2.43
N ALA A 410 0.47 20.87 -3.05
CA ALA A 410 0.08 19.50 -3.33
C ALA A 410 -0.10 18.70 -2.04
N GLU A 411 0.79 18.87 -1.06
CA GLU A 411 0.69 18.25 0.27
C GLU A 411 -0.56 18.74 1.03
N LEU A 412 -0.85 20.07 1.01
CA LEU A 412 -2.04 20.63 1.63
C LEU A 412 -3.32 20.11 0.97
N LEU A 413 -3.39 20.11 -0.35
CA LEU A 413 -4.52 19.56 -1.10
C LEU A 413 -4.73 18.07 -0.79
N GLY A 414 -3.63 17.29 -0.75
CA GLY A 414 -3.66 15.89 -0.36
C GLY A 414 -4.21 15.69 1.05
N GLY A 415 -3.77 16.50 2.01
CA GLY A 415 -4.25 16.48 3.39
C GLY A 415 -5.76 16.77 3.48
N ASP A 416 -6.25 17.80 2.73
CA ASP A 416 -7.68 18.14 2.69
C ASP A 416 -8.51 17.01 2.05
N ILE A 417 -8.00 16.35 1.01
CA ILE A 417 -8.67 15.17 0.42
C ILE A 417 -8.78 14.04 1.43
N LEU A 418 -7.72 13.73 2.18
CA LEU A 418 -7.75 12.67 3.20
C LEU A 418 -8.70 13.03 4.36
N THR A 419 -8.72 14.29 4.78
CA THR A 419 -9.68 14.80 5.77
C THR A 419 -11.11 14.62 5.29
N LEU A 420 -11.40 14.99 4.03
CA LEU A 420 -12.71 14.76 3.41
C LEU A 420 -13.10 13.27 3.41
N CYS A 421 -12.15 12.35 3.15
CA CYS A 421 -12.42 10.91 3.20
C CYS A 421 -12.89 10.47 4.60
N VAL A 422 -12.26 10.97 5.66
CA VAL A 422 -12.67 10.70 7.05
C VAL A 422 -14.03 11.29 7.36
N ASP A 423 -14.31 12.54 6.93
CA ASP A 423 -15.57 13.24 7.17
C ASP A 423 -16.79 12.50 6.60
N VAL A 424 -16.63 11.81 5.49
CA VAL A 424 -17.70 11.01 4.88
C VAL A 424 -17.80 9.58 5.45
N GLY A 425 -17.02 9.25 6.49
CA GLY A 425 -17.01 7.95 7.16
C GLY A 425 -16.04 6.93 6.56
N GLY A 426 -15.01 7.40 5.88
CA GLY A 426 -13.92 6.61 5.34
C GLY A 426 -12.65 6.66 6.19
N THR A 427 -11.48 6.49 5.53
CA THR A 427 -10.16 6.42 6.19
C THR A 427 -9.10 7.19 5.40
N ILE A 428 -7.98 7.54 6.10
CA ILE A 428 -6.84 8.24 5.47
C ILE A 428 -5.99 7.34 4.57
N THR A 429 -6.11 6.02 4.68
CA THR A 429 -5.34 5.07 3.86
C THR A 429 -6.18 3.83 3.55
N GLY A 430 -6.07 3.31 2.33
CA GLY A 430 -6.71 2.08 1.88
C GLY A 430 -5.72 0.91 1.79
N GLU A 431 -4.61 1.12 1.09
CA GLU A 431 -3.64 0.06 0.82
C GLU A 431 -2.17 0.50 0.86
N HIS A 432 -1.88 1.84 0.84
CA HIS A 432 -0.50 2.33 0.80
C HIS A 432 0.19 2.38 2.17
N GLY A 433 -0.57 2.35 3.26
CA GLY A 433 -0.07 2.61 4.61
C GLY A 433 -0.03 4.10 4.96
N VAL A 434 0.32 4.40 6.20
CA VAL A 434 0.44 5.76 6.76
C VAL A 434 1.84 6.34 6.52
N GLY A 435 2.88 5.58 6.83
CA GLY A 435 4.28 5.97 6.69
C GLY A 435 4.62 7.30 7.35
N LEU A 436 5.34 8.17 6.62
CA LEU A 436 5.53 9.57 6.96
C LEU A 436 4.44 10.45 6.36
N GLU A 437 3.97 10.10 5.18
CA GLU A 437 3.06 10.88 4.35
C GLU A 437 1.77 11.28 5.09
N LYS A 438 1.07 10.29 5.67
CA LYS A 438 -0.26 10.47 6.26
C LYS A 438 -0.26 10.62 7.78
N MET A 439 0.92 10.63 8.38
CA MET A 439 1.07 10.82 9.82
C MET A 439 0.41 12.11 10.35
N PRO A 440 0.41 13.25 9.62
CA PRO A 440 -0.33 14.46 10.00
C PRO A 440 -1.84 14.25 10.16
N GLN A 441 -2.45 13.35 9.39
CA GLN A 441 -3.89 13.08 9.41
C GLN A 441 -4.29 12.04 10.47
N MET A 442 -3.34 11.32 11.07
CA MET A 442 -3.63 10.34 12.12
C MET A 442 -4.41 10.94 13.32
N PRO A 443 -4.05 12.13 13.87
CA PRO A 443 -4.82 12.74 14.94
C PRO A 443 -6.21 13.24 14.52
N TYR A 444 -6.46 13.38 13.22
CA TYR A 444 -7.79 13.70 12.71
C TYR A 444 -8.72 12.49 12.72
N GLN A 445 -8.22 11.34 12.26
CA GLN A 445 -9.00 10.10 12.21
C GLN A 445 -9.12 9.43 13.58
N PHE A 446 -8.07 9.46 14.41
CA PHE A 446 -7.98 8.72 15.67
C PHE A 446 -7.89 9.66 16.88
N GLY A 447 -8.66 9.35 17.92
CA GLY A 447 -8.59 10.06 19.19
C GLY A 447 -7.33 9.72 20.00
N ASP A 448 -7.09 10.49 21.08
CA ASP A 448 -5.92 10.31 21.96
C ASP A 448 -5.83 8.91 22.56
N ALA A 449 -6.98 8.31 22.92
CA ALA A 449 -7.02 6.98 23.52
C ALA A 449 -6.58 5.90 22.51
N GLU A 450 -7.00 6.03 21.26
CA GLU A 450 -6.62 5.10 20.18
C GLU A 450 -5.15 5.24 19.83
N LEU A 451 -4.66 6.47 19.65
CA LEU A 451 -3.23 6.74 19.40
C LEU A 451 -2.35 6.27 20.57
N ALA A 452 -2.83 6.42 21.81
CA ALA A 452 -2.13 5.87 22.98
C ALA A 452 -2.08 4.33 22.94
N GLN A 453 -3.13 3.69 22.42
CA GLN A 453 -3.16 2.22 22.29
C GLN A 453 -2.19 1.74 21.21
N PHE A 454 -2.11 2.43 20.06
CA PHE A 454 -1.11 2.11 19.02
C PHE A 454 0.32 2.19 19.57
N ARG A 455 0.64 3.21 20.35
CA ARG A 455 1.96 3.33 21.02
C ARG A 455 2.22 2.21 22.02
N ARG A 456 1.23 1.80 22.81
CA ARG A 456 1.37 0.66 23.75
C ARG A 456 1.62 -0.64 23.00
N LEU A 457 0.91 -0.83 21.88
CA LEU A 457 1.11 -2.00 21.02
C LEU A 457 2.53 -2.03 20.44
N LYS A 458 2.98 -0.91 19.86
CA LYS A 458 4.36 -0.76 19.39
C LYS A 458 5.36 -1.09 20.48
N ALA A 459 5.20 -0.53 21.70
CA ALA A 459 6.08 -0.78 22.83
C ALA A 459 6.08 -2.23 23.32
N ALA A 460 5.01 -3.00 23.08
CA ALA A 460 4.96 -4.42 23.42
C ALA A 460 5.86 -5.28 22.52
N PHE A 461 6.13 -4.85 21.29
CA PHE A 461 7.01 -5.53 20.33
C PHE A 461 8.39 -4.88 20.22
N ASP A 462 8.50 -3.61 20.55
CA ASP A 462 9.73 -2.82 20.39
C ASP A 462 9.70 -1.65 21.38
N SER A 463 10.12 -1.92 22.61
CA SER A 463 10.08 -0.94 23.71
C SER A 463 11.09 0.21 23.56
N GLU A 464 12.12 0.03 22.71
CA GLU A 464 13.17 1.02 22.45
C GLU A 464 12.93 1.81 21.16
N GLU A 465 11.83 1.54 20.45
CA GLU A 465 11.44 2.21 19.19
C GLU A 465 12.52 2.15 18.10
N LEU A 466 13.18 0.99 17.95
CA LEU A 466 14.25 0.80 16.97
C LEU A 466 13.76 0.33 15.60
N LEU A 467 12.60 -0.37 15.52
CA LEU A 467 12.01 -0.84 14.26
C LEU A 467 11.21 0.29 13.61
N ASN A 468 11.63 0.68 12.42
CA ASN A 468 11.00 1.69 11.56
C ASN A 468 10.54 2.95 12.32
N PRO A 469 11.42 3.59 13.12
CA PRO A 469 11.05 4.66 14.04
C PRO A 469 10.56 5.91 13.31
N GLY A 470 9.67 6.68 13.98
CA GLY A 470 9.19 7.98 13.50
C GLY A 470 8.19 7.88 12.34
N LYS A 471 7.56 6.72 12.12
CA LYS A 471 6.58 6.49 11.06
C LYS A 471 5.29 5.89 11.60
N ALA A 472 4.22 6.04 10.87
CA ALA A 472 2.85 5.53 11.08
C ALA A 472 2.18 5.99 12.39
N ILE A 473 2.89 6.05 13.51
CA ILE A 473 2.32 6.40 14.81
C ILE A 473 2.87 7.76 15.26
N PRO A 474 2.06 8.83 15.27
CA PRO A 474 2.52 10.16 15.67
C PRO A 474 2.86 10.23 17.16
N THR A 475 3.88 11.03 17.51
CA THR A 475 4.23 11.30 18.91
C THR A 475 3.15 12.17 19.57
N LEU A 476 3.09 12.16 20.93
CA LEU A 476 2.16 13.02 21.68
C LEU A 476 2.40 14.52 21.43
N LYS A 477 3.64 14.92 21.28
CA LYS A 477 4.01 16.29 20.96
C LYS A 477 3.51 16.69 19.58
N TYR A 478 3.69 15.85 18.60
CA TYR A 478 3.19 16.03 17.22
C TYR A 478 1.66 16.19 17.19
N CYS A 479 0.93 15.34 17.92
CA CYS A 479 -0.53 15.45 18.01
C CYS A 479 -0.99 16.80 18.62
N GLN A 480 -0.26 17.33 19.62
CA GLN A 480 -0.58 18.62 20.24
C GLN A 480 -0.31 19.78 19.28
N GLU A 481 0.81 19.76 18.57
CA GLU A 481 1.17 20.76 17.57
C GLU A 481 0.17 20.78 16.43
N TYR A 482 -0.24 19.62 15.88
CA TYR A 482 -1.24 19.53 14.82
C TYR A 482 -2.60 20.12 15.23
N ARG A 483 -3.10 19.80 16.43
CA ARG A 483 -4.36 20.35 16.94
C ARG A 483 -4.32 21.84 17.18
N SER A 484 -3.17 22.38 17.59
CA SER A 484 -3.00 23.83 17.79
C SER A 484 -3.08 24.60 16.46
N LEU A 485 -2.66 23.98 15.36
CA LEU A 485 -2.75 24.55 14.01
C LEU A 485 -4.18 24.54 13.44
N GLN A 486 -5.01 23.57 13.82
CA GLN A 486 -6.41 23.50 13.38
C GLN A 486 -7.36 24.43 14.14
N HIS A 487 -7.01 24.88 15.33
CA HIS A 487 -7.83 25.72 16.20
C HIS A 487 -7.32 27.18 16.32
N GLY A 488 -6.30 27.57 15.58
CA GLY A 488 -5.80 28.94 15.43
C GLY A 488 -6.24 29.56 14.12
#